data_42e74e5eb567e358dda64e0af2ff35d2
#
_entry.id   42e74e5eb567e358dda64e0af2ff35d2
#
_cell.length_a   1.000
_cell.length_b   1.000
_cell.length_c   1.000
_cell.angle_alpha   90.00
_cell.angle_beta   90.00
_cell.angle_gamma   90.00
#
_symmetry.space_group_name_H-M   'P 1'
#
loop_
_entity.id
_entity.type
_entity.pdbx_description
1 polymer ?
#
loop_
_entity_poly.entity_id
_entity_poly.type
_entity_poly.pdbx_seq_one_letter_code
_entity_poly.pdbx_strand_id
1 'polypeptide(L)'
;GKIHVLVGKSGSGKTTTAQVLMGLVPPTSGQVNLLSDGASLDLREVELNSWWRQLTWVSQHPAILPGSVRQYLLSAGACSQAELEKAAQVTGFDAVVAALPQGWDTQLGQGGVGLSVGQRQRLALTRALVNPSALVLLDEPSAHLDAISENQIVQAVLQLRAAGSTVVVIAHRQAL
;
A
#
# COMPACT_ATOMS: atom_id res chain seq x y z
N GLY A 1 -11.18 -8.11 -7.95
CA GLY A 1 -9.74 -7.86 -7.73
C GLY A 1 -8.86 -9.02 -8.14
N LYS A 2 -7.65 -8.72 -8.56
CA LYS A 2 -6.61 -9.69 -8.94
C LYS A 2 -5.31 -9.35 -8.21
N ILE A 3 -4.43 -10.34 -8.05
CA ILE A 3 -3.08 -10.16 -7.55
C ILE A 3 -2.12 -10.40 -8.72
N HIS A 4 -1.20 -9.45 -8.94
CA HIS A 4 -0.12 -9.54 -9.90
C HIS A 4 1.20 -9.39 -9.16
N VAL A 5 2.17 -10.24 -9.45
CA VAL A 5 3.50 -10.16 -8.84
C VAL A 5 4.53 -9.86 -9.92
N LEU A 6 5.25 -8.75 -9.77
CA LEU A 6 6.36 -8.36 -10.63
C LEU A 6 7.65 -8.82 -9.98
N VAL A 7 8.26 -9.86 -10.54
CA VAL A 7 9.52 -10.43 -10.04
C VAL A 7 10.64 -10.11 -11.00
N GLY A 8 11.82 -9.77 -10.48
CA GLY A 8 12.99 -9.53 -11.30
C GLY A 8 14.18 -8.99 -10.50
N LYS A 9 15.37 -9.08 -11.08
CA LYS A 9 16.62 -8.55 -10.48
C LYS A 9 16.51 -7.03 -10.27
N SER A 10 17.38 -6.48 -9.43
CA SER A 10 17.52 -5.03 -9.31
C SER A 10 17.88 -4.42 -10.68
N GLY A 11 17.27 -3.26 -10.98
CA GLY A 11 17.45 -2.60 -12.29
C GLY A 11 16.63 -3.18 -13.45
N SER A 12 15.79 -4.22 -13.25
CA SER A 12 14.96 -4.80 -14.33
C SER A 12 13.71 -3.95 -14.70
N GLY A 13 13.58 -2.76 -14.15
CA GLY A 13 12.49 -1.84 -14.51
C GLY A 13 11.19 -1.99 -13.70
N LYS A 14 11.17 -2.79 -12.63
CA LYS A 14 9.95 -2.99 -11.80
C LYS A 14 9.37 -1.68 -11.26
N THR A 15 10.21 -0.85 -10.64
CA THR A 15 9.81 0.46 -10.13
C THR A 15 9.37 1.39 -11.26
N THR A 16 10.04 1.36 -12.41
CA THR A 16 9.62 2.11 -13.60
C THR A 16 8.23 1.65 -14.08
N THR A 17 7.98 0.34 -14.08
CA THR A 17 6.65 -0.20 -14.40
C THR A 17 5.59 0.31 -13.42
N ALA A 18 5.88 0.34 -12.12
CA ALA A 18 4.96 0.93 -11.14
C ALA A 18 4.73 2.43 -11.42
N GLN A 19 5.78 3.19 -11.75
CA GLN A 19 5.65 4.62 -12.10
C GLN A 19 4.80 4.84 -13.35
N VAL A 20 4.90 3.97 -14.34
CA VAL A 20 4.05 3.98 -15.53
C VAL A 20 2.60 3.69 -15.17
N LEU A 21 2.33 2.70 -14.32
CA LEU A 21 0.97 2.39 -13.83
C LEU A 21 0.38 3.53 -13.00
N MET A 22 1.20 4.29 -12.29
CA MET A 22 0.78 5.48 -11.54
C MET A 22 0.56 6.71 -12.44
N GLY A 23 0.94 6.64 -13.72
CA GLY A 23 0.90 7.79 -14.62
C GLY A 23 1.98 8.84 -14.37
N LEU A 24 3.03 8.50 -13.59
CA LEU A 24 4.14 9.41 -13.29
C LEU A 24 5.15 9.49 -14.45
N VAL A 25 5.26 8.43 -15.23
CA VAL A 25 6.16 8.33 -16.38
C VAL A 25 5.36 7.77 -17.55
N PRO A 26 5.34 8.44 -18.72
CA PRO A 26 4.70 7.88 -19.90
C PRO A 26 5.50 6.69 -20.43
N PRO A 27 4.83 5.64 -20.96
CA PRO A 27 5.54 4.56 -21.62
C PRO A 27 6.21 5.05 -22.92
N THR A 28 7.41 4.56 -23.23
CA THR A 28 8.14 4.90 -24.47
C THR A 28 7.39 4.42 -25.72
N SER A 29 6.66 3.31 -25.59
CA SER A 29 5.80 2.74 -26.64
C SER A 29 4.65 1.98 -25.99
N GLY A 30 3.55 1.79 -26.72
CA GLY A 30 2.34 1.17 -26.19
C GLY A 30 1.50 2.13 -25.35
N GLN A 31 0.61 1.57 -24.54
CA GLN A 31 -0.33 2.34 -23.72
C GLN A 31 -0.71 1.56 -22.47
N VAL A 32 -1.22 2.26 -21.46
CA VAL A 32 -1.81 1.67 -20.24
C VAL A 32 -3.31 1.86 -20.30
N ASN A 33 -4.04 0.77 -20.33
CA ASN A 33 -5.50 0.80 -20.36
C ASN A 33 -6.09 0.45 -19.00
N LEU A 34 -6.98 1.30 -18.54
CA LEU A 34 -7.86 1.03 -17.40
C LEU A 34 -9.11 0.32 -17.92
N LEU A 35 -9.40 -0.85 -17.35
CA LEU A 35 -10.54 -1.66 -17.74
C LEU A 35 -11.59 -1.64 -16.63
N SER A 36 -12.81 -1.18 -16.93
CA SER A 36 -13.96 -1.22 -16.02
C SER A 36 -15.22 -1.48 -16.81
N ASP A 37 -16.00 -2.48 -16.38
CA ASP A 37 -17.34 -2.79 -16.90
C ASP A 37 -17.43 -2.89 -18.42
N GLY A 38 -16.37 -3.47 -19.04
CA GLY A 38 -16.27 -3.62 -20.49
C GLY A 38 -15.77 -2.40 -21.24
N ALA A 39 -15.58 -1.27 -20.56
CA ALA A 39 -14.93 -0.09 -21.12
C ALA A 39 -13.40 -0.17 -20.98
N SER A 40 -12.69 0.40 -21.94
CA SER A 40 -11.23 0.54 -21.93
C SER A 40 -10.89 2.00 -22.16
N LEU A 41 -10.16 2.59 -21.21
CA LEU A 41 -9.74 3.97 -21.25
C LEU A 41 -8.23 4.05 -21.14
N ASP A 42 -7.58 4.75 -22.04
CA ASP A 42 -6.14 5.01 -21.97
C ASP A 42 -5.83 5.93 -20.78
N LEU A 43 -4.84 5.56 -19.97
CA LEU A 43 -4.44 6.35 -18.79
C LEU A 43 -4.06 7.81 -19.17
N ARG A 44 -3.59 8.05 -20.39
CA ARG A 44 -3.27 9.39 -20.90
C ARG A 44 -4.50 10.30 -21.06
N GLU A 45 -5.69 9.71 -21.17
CA GLU A 45 -6.97 10.41 -21.31
C GLU A 45 -7.64 10.67 -19.95
N VAL A 46 -7.04 10.16 -18.86
CA VAL A 46 -7.58 10.28 -17.51
C VAL A 46 -6.96 11.48 -16.80
N GLU A 47 -7.76 12.23 -16.08
CA GLU A 47 -7.27 13.27 -15.19
C GLU A 47 -6.51 12.62 -14.03
N LEU A 48 -5.21 12.94 -13.89
CA LEU A 48 -4.29 12.26 -12.97
C LEU A 48 -4.72 12.32 -11.49
N ASN A 49 -5.27 13.45 -11.03
CA ASN A 49 -5.76 13.54 -9.65
C ASN A 49 -6.95 12.60 -9.40
N SER A 50 -7.79 12.39 -10.42
CA SER A 50 -8.88 11.41 -10.37
C SER A 50 -8.35 9.97 -10.29
N TRP A 51 -7.30 9.68 -11.06
CA TRP A 51 -6.62 8.39 -11.03
C TRP A 51 -5.95 8.13 -9.67
N TRP A 52 -5.19 9.09 -9.14
CA TRP A 52 -4.48 8.95 -7.87
C TRP A 52 -5.42 8.76 -6.68
N ARG A 53 -6.64 9.26 -6.73
CA ARG A 53 -7.65 8.94 -5.70
C ARG A 53 -8.08 7.47 -5.69
N GLN A 54 -7.88 6.76 -6.79
CA GLN A 54 -8.21 5.34 -6.95
C GLN A 54 -6.97 4.42 -6.76
N LEU A 55 -5.84 5.00 -6.37
CA LEU A 55 -4.57 4.31 -6.27
C LEU A 55 -3.99 4.47 -4.87
N THR A 56 -3.50 3.39 -4.30
CA THR A 56 -2.67 3.40 -3.09
C THR A 56 -1.29 2.84 -3.43
N TRP A 57 -0.25 3.58 -3.10
CA TRP A 57 1.13 3.13 -3.20
C TRP A 57 1.77 3.00 -1.83
N VAL A 58 2.16 1.78 -1.49
CA VAL A 58 2.99 1.45 -0.34
C VAL A 58 4.40 1.24 -0.85
N SER A 59 5.22 2.27 -0.77
CA SER A 59 6.63 2.23 -1.20
C SER A 59 7.48 1.46 -0.20
N GLN A 60 8.69 1.07 -0.59
CA GLN A 60 9.68 0.45 0.29
C GLN A 60 10.00 1.31 1.53
N HIS A 61 9.96 2.64 1.38
CA HIS A 61 10.11 3.61 2.46
C HIS A 61 8.88 4.51 2.51
N PRO A 62 7.81 4.11 3.21
CA PRO A 62 6.57 4.87 3.22
C PRO A 62 6.75 6.26 3.81
N ALA A 63 6.23 7.25 3.10
CA ALA A 63 6.16 8.61 3.61
C ALA A 63 5.04 8.69 4.66
N ILE A 64 5.42 8.91 5.91
CA ILE A 64 4.48 9.11 7.01
C ILE A 64 4.38 10.61 7.28
N LEU A 65 3.17 11.15 7.15
CA LEU A 65 2.90 12.55 7.45
C LEU A 65 2.92 12.78 8.98
N PRO A 66 3.37 13.95 9.44
CA PRO A 66 3.27 14.33 10.86
C PRO A 66 1.82 14.34 11.33
N GLY A 67 1.59 13.91 12.57
CA GLY A 67 0.27 13.80 13.17
C GLY A 67 0.14 12.54 14.01
N SER A 68 -1.04 12.26 14.57
CA SER A 68 -1.24 11.02 15.31
C SER A 68 -1.32 9.80 14.37
N VAL A 69 -1.05 8.62 14.91
CA VAL A 69 -1.27 7.34 14.21
C VAL A 69 -2.67 7.28 13.62
N ARG A 70 -3.68 7.63 14.43
CA ARG A 70 -5.08 7.71 14.01
C ARG A 70 -5.28 8.65 12.83
N GLN A 71 -4.76 9.87 12.91
CA GLN A 71 -4.89 10.87 11.83
C GLN A 71 -4.28 10.38 10.53
N TYR A 72 -3.11 9.74 10.59
CA TYR A 72 -2.48 9.17 9.40
C TYR A 72 -3.34 8.07 8.77
N LEU A 73 -3.92 7.17 9.56
CA LEU A 73 -4.77 6.10 9.06
C LEU A 73 -6.07 6.64 8.46
N LEU A 74 -6.72 7.59 9.13
CA LEU A 74 -7.95 8.21 8.65
C LEU A 74 -7.75 9.17 7.47
N SER A 75 -6.51 9.54 7.13
CA SER A 75 -6.23 10.34 5.93
C SER A 75 -6.57 9.64 4.62
N ALA A 76 -6.74 8.31 4.64
CA ALA A 76 -7.20 7.54 3.49
C ALA A 76 -8.73 7.55 3.33
N GLY A 77 -9.47 7.85 4.39
CA GLY A 77 -10.93 7.87 4.45
C GLY A 77 -11.43 7.64 5.87
N ALA A 78 -12.69 7.95 6.10
CA ALA A 78 -13.33 7.70 7.39
C ALA A 78 -13.59 6.20 7.57
N CYS A 79 -13.30 5.69 8.77
CA CYS A 79 -13.65 4.33 9.18
C CYS A 79 -14.01 4.30 10.66
N SER A 80 -14.71 3.26 11.08
CA SER A 80 -15.01 3.00 12.48
C SER A 80 -13.75 2.52 13.23
N GLN A 81 -13.75 2.65 14.55
CA GLN A 81 -12.69 2.12 15.41
C GLN A 81 -12.51 0.60 15.21
N ALA A 82 -13.61 -0.15 15.07
CA ALA A 82 -13.55 -1.61 14.86
C ALA A 82 -12.89 -2.00 13.52
N GLU A 83 -13.15 -1.26 12.45
CA GLU A 83 -12.50 -1.48 11.15
C GLU A 83 -11.00 -1.17 11.22
N LEU A 84 -10.63 -0.11 11.93
CA LEU A 84 -9.24 0.28 12.13
C LEU A 84 -8.47 -0.78 12.94
N GLU A 85 -9.07 -1.30 14.02
CA GLU A 85 -8.50 -2.38 14.82
C GLU A 85 -8.36 -3.68 14.02
N LYS A 86 -9.38 -4.04 13.24
CA LYS A 86 -9.33 -5.21 12.36
C LYS A 86 -8.23 -5.11 11.32
N ALA A 87 -8.06 -3.95 10.68
CA ALA A 87 -7.00 -3.73 9.72
C ALA A 87 -5.61 -3.82 10.38
N ALA A 88 -5.46 -3.28 11.59
CA ALA A 88 -4.21 -3.34 12.34
C ALA A 88 -3.86 -4.77 12.76
N GLN A 89 -4.83 -5.57 13.19
CA GLN A 89 -4.61 -6.99 13.53
C GLN A 89 -4.06 -7.78 12.34
N VAL A 90 -4.58 -7.55 11.14
CA VAL A 90 -4.11 -8.23 9.92
C VAL A 90 -2.65 -7.96 9.63
N THR A 91 -2.22 -6.71 9.83
CA THR A 91 -0.84 -6.28 9.56
C THR A 91 0.10 -6.45 10.77
N GLY A 92 -0.42 -6.87 11.94
CA GLY A 92 0.31 -6.91 13.20
C GLY A 92 0.67 -5.52 13.73
N PHE A 93 0.00 -4.48 13.26
CA PHE A 93 0.23 -3.11 13.74
C PHE A 93 -0.48 -2.84 15.08
N ASP A 94 -1.46 -3.63 15.46
CA ASP A 94 -2.13 -3.61 16.77
C ASP A 94 -1.14 -3.79 17.93
N ALA A 95 -0.20 -4.73 17.82
CA ALA A 95 0.87 -4.92 18.79
C ALA A 95 1.79 -3.69 18.90
N VAL A 96 2.03 -2.99 17.78
CA VAL A 96 2.80 -1.74 17.78
C VAL A 96 2.03 -0.67 18.53
N VAL A 97 0.75 -0.49 18.22
CA VAL A 97 -0.12 0.50 18.88
C VAL A 97 -0.19 0.26 20.39
N ALA A 98 -0.32 -1.01 20.82
CA ALA A 98 -0.33 -1.37 22.24
C ALA A 98 0.96 -1.00 22.99
N ALA A 99 2.09 -0.95 22.28
CA ALA A 99 3.38 -0.57 22.84
C ALA A 99 3.66 0.95 22.79
N LEU A 100 2.85 1.72 22.05
CA LEU A 100 3.03 3.17 21.94
C LEU A 100 2.49 3.91 23.17
N PRO A 101 3.14 5.01 23.62
CA PRO A 101 2.79 5.71 24.86
C PRO A 101 1.34 6.20 24.94
N GLN A 102 0.75 6.58 23.81
CA GLN A 102 -0.63 7.08 23.71
C GLN A 102 -1.45 6.26 22.72
N GLY A 103 -1.04 5.00 22.43
CA GLY A 103 -1.74 4.13 21.50
C GLY A 103 -1.98 4.79 20.14
N TRP A 104 -3.21 4.79 19.69
CA TRP A 104 -3.64 5.41 18.41
C TRP A 104 -3.41 6.92 18.33
N ASP A 105 -3.34 7.61 19.45
CA ASP A 105 -3.19 9.06 19.52
C ASP A 105 -1.72 9.50 19.69
N THR A 106 -0.78 8.53 19.68
CA THR A 106 0.66 8.80 19.68
C THR A 106 1.04 9.66 18.48
N GLN A 107 1.72 10.78 18.75
CA GLN A 107 2.20 11.71 17.73
C GLN A 107 3.44 11.13 17.02
N LEU A 108 3.39 11.08 15.70
CA LEU A 108 4.50 10.71 14.85
C LEU A 108 5.17 11.97 14.30
N GLY A 109 6.49 12.02 14.36
CA GLY A 109 7.26 13.06 13.70
C GLY A 109 7.29 12.89 12.17
N GLN A 110 7.91 13.87 11.50
CA GLN A 110 8.09 13.82 10.06
C GLN A 110 8.81 12.52 9.64
N GLY A 111 8.27 11.84 8.62
CA GLY A 111 8.78 10.54 8.16
C GLY A 111 8.52 9.39 9.12
N GLY A 112 7.62 9.55 10.12
CA GLY A 112 7.29 8.51 11.09
C GLY A 112 8.36 8.32 12.16
N VAL A 113 9.04 9.40 12.54
CA VAL A 113 9.99 9.38 13.68
C VAL A 113 9.27 8.81 14.91
N GLY A 114 9.91 7.85 15.58
CA GLY A 114 9.34 7.07 16.69
C GLY A 114 8.94 5.65 16.29
N LEU A 115 8.88 5.33 14.99
CA LEU A 115 8.62 3.99 14.47
C LEU A 115 9.84 3.40 13.76
N SER A 116 10.08 2.10 13.90
CA SER A 116 11.06 1.37 13.10
C SER A 116 10.62 1.30 11.62
N VAL A 117 11.53 0.91 10.72
CA VAL A 117 11.22 0.74 9.29
C VAL A 117 10.06 -0.23 9.09
N GLY A 118 10.10 -1.41 9.73
CA GLY A 118 9.02 -2.41 9.64
C GLY A 118 7.70 -1.93 10.24
N GLN A 119 7.74 -1.15 11.32
CA GLN A 119 6.53 -0.55 11.91
C GLN A 119 5.89 0.49 10.97
N ARG A 120 6.70 1.30 10.30
CA ARG A 120 6.20 2.24 9.27
C ARG A 120 5.56 1.52 8.10
N GLN A 121 6.15 0.38 7.69
CA GLN A 121 5.60 -0.44 6.62
C GLN A 121 4.25 -1.05 7.00
N ARG A 122 4.14 -1.61 8.21
CA ARG A 122 2.85 -2.12 8.74
C ARG A 122 1.81 -1.01 8.85
N LEU A 123 2.19 0.17 9.33
CA LEU A 123 1.29 1.33 9.40
C LEU A 123 0.77 1.73 8.02
N ALA A 124 1.65 1.82 7.01
CA ALA A 124 1.24 2.15 5.64
C ALA A 124 0.32 1.08 5.02
N LEU A 125 0.59 -0.21 5.30
CA LEU A 125 -0.24 -1.32 4.85
C LEU A 125 -1.60 -1.33 5.58
N THR A 126 -1.63 -1.02 6.88
CA THR A 126 -2.88 -0.83 7.64
C THR A 126 -3.73 0.27 7.01
N ARG A 127 -3.12 1.40 6.63
CA ARG A 127 -3.82 2.49 5.95
C ARG A 127 -4.44 2.04 4.62
N ALA A 128 -3.74 1.21 3.86
CA ALA A 128 -4.27 0.65 2.60
C ALA A 128 -5.49 -0.26 2.84
N LEU A 129 -5.53 -1.00 3.96
CA LEU A 129 -6.65 -1.86 4.35
C LEU A 129 -7.86 -1.08 4.89
N VAL A 130 -7.64 0.04 5.55
CA VAL A 130 -8.71 0.89 6.10
C VAL A 130 -9.61 1.45 4.99
N ASN A 131 -9.02 1.85 3.87
CA ASN A 131 -9.77 2.35 2.71
C ASN A 131 -9.17 1.78 1.42
N PRO A 132 -9.58 0.56 1.01
CA PRO A 132 -9.03 -0.11 -0.15
C PRO A 132 -9.29 0.65 -1.45
N SER A 133 -8.24 0.97 -2.19
CA SER A 133 -8.29 1.61 -3.50
C SER A 133 -8.51 0.58 -4.61
N ALA A 134 -8.97 1.02 -5.79
CA ALA A 134 -9.15 0.14 -6.95
C ALA A 134 -7.83 -0.53 -7.38
N LEU A 135 -6.71 0.22 -7.31
CA LEU A 135 -5.36 -0.30 -7.52
C LEU A 135 -4.49 -0.08 -6.29
N VAL A 136 -3.84 -1.14 -5.81
CA VAL A 136 -2.85 -1.07 -4.72
C VAL A 136 -1.51 -1.56 -5.24
N LEU A 137 -0.50 -0.71 -5.16
CA LEU A 137 0.88 -1.02 -5.52
C LEU A 137 1.69 -1.19 -4.23
N LEU A 138 2.32 -2.35 -4.07
CA LEU A 138 3.19 -2.68 -2.94
C LEU A 138 4.61 -2.88 -3.45
N ASP A 139 5.53 -1.99 -3.07
CA ASP A 139 6.92 -2.04 -3.51
C ASP A 139 7.80 -2.66 -2.43
N GLU A 140 8.23 -3.90 -2.67
CA GLU A 140 9.04 -4.72 -1.77
C GLU A 140 8.50 -4.78 -0.32
N PRO A 141 7.21 -5.11 -0.13
CA PRO A 141 6.57 -5.02 1.18
C PRO A 141 7.15 -5.98 2.22
N SER A 142 7.87 -7.03 1.80
CA SER A 142 8.49 -8.03 2.69
C SER A 142 10.01 -7.86 2.86
N ALA A 143 10.59 -6.77 2.33
CA ALA A 143 12.02 -6.54 2.46
C ALA A 143 12.44 -6.46 3.95
N HIS A 144 13.39 -7.31 4.35
CA HIS A 144 13.97 -7.34 5.71
C HIS A 144 12.98 -7.75 6.83
N LEU A 145 11.94 -8.50 6.52
CA LEU A 145 10.96 -9.00 7.48
C LEU A 145 11.24 -10.46 7.86
N ASP A 146 10.79 -10.84 9.07
CA ASP A 146 10.74 -12.23 9.51
C ASP A 146 9.52 -12.97 8.92
N ALA A 147 9.50 -14.30 9.03
CA ALA A 147 8.46 -15.16 8.48
C ALA A 147 7.04 -14.82 8.99
N ILE A 148 6.91 -14.33 10.24
CA ILE A 148 5.63 -13.93 10.80
C ILE A 148 5.12 -12.69 10.10
N SER A 149 5.98 -11.70 9.91
CA SER A 149 5.67 -10.47 9.21
C SER A 149 5.38 -10.69 7.72
N GLU A 150 6.08 -11.63 7.06
CA GLU A 150 5.75 -12.03 5.69
C GLU A 150 4.33 -12.59 5.58
N ASN A 151 3.92 -13.47 6.50
CA ASN A 151 2.56 -14.00 6.50
C ASN A 151 1.50 -12.90 6.71
N GLN A 152 1.76 -11.90 7.55
CA GLN A 152 0.87 -10.75 7.74
C GLN A 152 0.69 -9.95 6.43
N ILE A 153 1.76 -9.79 5.64
CA ILE A 153 1.67 -9.14 4.33
C ILE A 153 0.82 -9.96 3.37
N VAL A 154 1.01 -11.29 3.33
CA VAL A 154 0.18 -12.18 2.50
C VAL A 154 -1.30 -12.04 2.87
N GLN A 155 -1.63 -12.05 4.17
CA GLN A 155 -3.01 -11.86 4.64
C GLN A 155 -3.58 -10.49 4.24
N ALA A 156 -2.78 -9.43 4.34
CA ALA A 156 -3.19 -8.09 3.90
C ALA A 156 -3.46 -8.03 2.39
N VAL A 157 -2.61 -8.64 1.57
CA VAL A 157 -2.78 -8.74 0.11
C VAL A 157 -4.06 -9.50 -0.24
N LEU A 158 -4.34 -10.61 0.45
CA LEU A 158 -5.56 -11.40 0.25
C LEU A 158 -6.82 -10.60 0.63
N GLN A 159 -6.77 -9.84 1.72
CA GLN A 159 -7.89 -8.98 2.13
C GLN A 159 -8.13 -7.83 1.16
N LEU A 160 -7.09 -7.16 0.69
CA LEU A 160 -7.20 -6.12 -0.35
C LEU A 160 -7.88 -6.67 -1.61
N ARG A 161 -7.44 -7.85 -2.06
CA ARG A 161 -8.08 -8.54 -3.19
C ARG A 161 -9.55 -8.86 -2.91
N ALA A 162 -9.86 -9.39 -1.73
CA ALA A 162 -11.24 -9.72 -1.34
C ALA A 162 -12.14 -8.48 -1.26
N ALA A 163 -11.58 -7.30 -0.92
CA ALA A 163 -12.25 -6.00 -0.96
C ALA A 163 -12.44 -5.46 -2.39
N GLY A 164 -11.99 -6.18 -3.44
CA GLY A 164 -12.16 -5.81 -4.84
C GLY A 164 -10.94 -5.13 -5.47
N SER A 165 -9.89 -4.83 -4.70
CA SER A 165 -8.69 -4.18 -5.22
C SER A 165 -7.92 -5.07 -6.19
N THR A 166 -7.38 -4.48 -7.24
CA THR A 166 -6.27 -5.07 -8.00
C THR A 166 -4.97 -4.76 -7.26
N VAL A 167 -4.24 -5.80 -6.86
CA VAL A 167 -2.99 -5.63 -6.09
C VAL A 167 -1.81 -6.00 -6.97
N VAL A 168 -0.85 -5.09 -7.09
CA VAL A 168 0.43 -5.33 -7.78
C VAL A 168 1.53 -5.33 -6.73
N VAL A 169 2.20 -6.47 -6.57
CA VAL A 169 3.31 -6.63 -5.63
C VAL A 169 4.62 -6.67 -6.43
N ILE A 170 5.53 -5.79 -6.10
CA ILE A 170 6.89 -5.81 -6.62
C ILE A 170 7.76 -6.58 -5.62
N ALA A 171 8.43 -7.63 -6.08
CA ALA A 171 9.27 -8.48 -5.24
C ALA A 171 10.62 -8.77 -5.90
N HIS A 172 11.67 -8.94 -5.09
CA HIS A 172 12.98 -9.37 -5.57
C HIS A 172 13.08 -10.87 -5.78
N ARG A 173 12.31 -11.67 -5.02
CA ARG A 173 12.30 -13.13 -5.05
C ARG A 173 10.86 -13.63 -5.16
N GLN A 174 10.68 -14.86 -5.66
CA GLN A 174 9.41 -15.58 -5.64
C GLN A 174 9.08 -16.05 -4.20
N ALA A 175 8.88 -15.13 -3.29
CA ALA A 175 8.62 -15.42 -1.88
C ALA A 175 7.17 -15.08 -1.47
N LEU A 176 6.27 -15.06 -2.45
CA LEU A 176 4.82 -14.90 -2.20
C LEU A 176 4.04 -15.93 -2.98
#